data_5b969a1c1dd481142c961303c24c7807
#
_entry.id   5b969a1c1dd481142c961303c24c7807
#
_cell.length_a   1.000
_cell.length_b   1.000
_cell.length_c   1.000
_cell.angle_alpha   90.00
_cell.angle_beta   90.00
_cell.angle_gamma   90.00
#
_symmetry.space_group_name_H-M   'P 1'
#
loop_
_entity.id
_entity.type
_entity.pdbx_description
1 polymer ?
#
loop_
_entity_poly.entity_id
_entity_poly.type
_entity_poly.pdbx_seq_one_letter_code
_entity_poly.pdbx_strand_id
1 'polypeptide(L)'
;HNDKAVFDRDIYKGAIMAMYMLPGMPNLYYGDEVGIKGRLGSNEGARFPMEWREEYWDMDMLSFHRAMGKARKEKWLGYASYRIEEVDEKAFAVLRFTDHEAYVALINRGEKREVKLDIFALPSDRVEIVYGKGEAKTEGKELNVSFEEKESILIKMWK
;
A
#
# COMPACT_ATOMS: atom_id res chain seq x y z
N HIS A 1 -14.95 -27.10 14.11
CA HIS A 1 -14.00 -26.51 13.15
C HIS A 1 -13.75 -25.05 13.52
N ASN A 2 -12.59 -24.82 14.11
CA ASN A 2 -12.12 -23.48 14.49
C ASN A 2 -11.32 -22.89 13.34
N ASP A 3 -11.91 -22.71 12.18
CA ASP A 3 -11.30 -21.91 11.11
C ASP A 3 -11.60 -20.44 11.38
N LYS A 4 -10.95 -19.90 12.42
CA LYS A 4 -10.74 -18.47 12.51
C LYS A 4 -9.74 -18.12 11.43
N ALA A 5 -10.25 -17.73 10.25
CA ALA A 5 -9.42 -17.00 9.32
C ALA A 5 -8.87 -15.79 10.09
N VAL A 6 -7.61 -15.86 10.45
CA VAL A 6 -6.94 -14.75 11.15
C VAL A 6 -6.80 -13.64 10.11
N PHE A 7 -7.65 -12.63 10.22
CA PHE A 7 -7.51 -11.42 9.43
C PHE A 7 -6.20 -10.73 9.83
N ASP A 8 -5.22 -10.81 8.95
CA ASP A 8 -3.95 -10.11 9.12
C ASP A 8 -4.10 -8.70 8.54
N ARG A 9 -4.14 -7.72 9.43
CA ARG A 9 -4.38 -6.31 9.10
C ARG A 9 -3.26 -5.71 8.25
N ASP A 10 -2.04 -6.08 8.50
CA ASP A 10 -0.88 -5.51 7.81
C ASP A 10 -0.78 -6.08 6.39
N ILE A 11 -1.04 -7.37 6.22
CA ILE A 11 -1.18 -7.99 4.88
C ILE A 11 -2.34 -7.36 4.11
N TYR A 12 -3.47 -7.09 4.77
CA TYR A 12 -4.61 -6.42 4.14
C TYR A 12 -4.25 -5.01 3.66
N LYS A 13 -3.56 -4.21 4.48
CA LYS A 13 -3.05 -2.89 4.05
C LYS A 13 -2.14 -2.99 2.83
N GLY A 14 -1.29 -3.99 2.77
CA GLY A 14 -0.45 -4.25 1.59
C GLY A 14 -1.27 -4.49 0.32
N ALA A 15 -2.30 -5.32 0.39
CA ALA A 15 -3.19 -5.59 -0.74
C ALA A 15 -3.94 -4.32 -1.19
N ILE A 16 -4.44 -3.52 -0.25
CA ILE A 16 -5.11 -2.25 -0.53
C ILE A 16 -4.12 -1.23 -1.13
N MET A 17 -2.88 -1.12 -0.60
CA MET A 17 -1.85 -0.26 -1.17
C MET A 17 -1.55 -0.62 -2.62
N ALA A 18 -1.38 -1.91 -2.93
CA ALA A 18 -1.21 -2.37 -4.30
C ALA A 18 -2.41 -1.98 -5.19
N MET A 19 -3.64 -2.18 -4.73
CA MET A 19 -4.86 -1.78 -5.45
C MET A 19 -4.88 -0.28 -5.77
N TYR A 20 -4.50 0.58 -4.83
CA TYR A 20 -4.43 2.02 -5.06
C TYR A 20 -3.38 2.41 -6.10
N MET A 21 -2.29 1.64 -6.20
CA MET A 21 -1.19 1.94 -7.11
C MET A 21 -1.34 1.27 -8.48
N LEU A 22 -2.16 0.26 -8.64
CA LEU A 22 -2.44 -0.32 -9.95
C LEU A 22 -3.15 0.68 -10.89
N PRO A 23 -3.00 0.55 -12.22
CA PRO A 23 -3.78 1.32 -13.19
C PRO A 23 -5.28 1.08 -13.01
N GLY A 24 -6.08 2.07 -13.32
CA GLY A 24 -7.54 2.00 -13.18
C GLY A 24 -8.05 2.79 -12.00
N MET A 25 -9.30 2.58 -11.62
CA MET A 25 -9.96 3.28 -10.51
C MET A 25 -10.10 2.33 -9.33
N PRO A 26 -9.46 2.62 -8.18
CA PRO A 26 -9.64 1.80 -6.99
C PRO A 26 -11.09 1.88 -6.53
N ASN A 27 -11.70 0.73 -6.27
CA ASN A 27 -13.07 0.63 -5.77
C ASN A 27 -13.02 0.12 -4.33
N LEU A 28 -13.45 0.96 -3.40
CA LEU A 28 -13.55 0.63 -1.98
C LEU A 28 -15.01 0.35 -1.63
N TYR A 29 -15.23 -0.68 -0.85
CA TYR A 29 -16.54 -0.90 -0.27
C TYR A 29 -16.69 -0.04 1.00
N TYR A 30 -17.90 0.51 1.23
CA TYR A 30 -18.13 1.37 2.38
C TYR A 30 -17.81 0.66 3.70
N GLY A 31 -17.13 1.35 4.58
CA GLY A 31 -16.72 0.83 5.87
C GLY A 31 -15.34 0.16 5.90
N ASP A 32 -14.76 -0.19 4.74
CA ASP A 32 -13.39 -0.72 4.68
C ASP A 32 -12.40 0.32 5.24
N GLU A 33 -12.64 1.59 4.95
CA GLU A 33 -11.79 2.71 5.38
C GLU A 33 -11.78 2.93 6.90
N VAL A 34 -12.78 2.42 7.60
CA VAL A 34 -12.89 2.49 9.07
C VAL A 34 -12.87 1.11 9.73
N GLY A 35 -12.54 0.08 8.95
CA GLY A 35 -12.32 -1.27 9.46
C GLY A 35 -13.58 -2.00 9.93
N ILE A 36 -14.75 -1.73 9.33
CA ILE A 36 -15.98 -2.48 9.63
C ILE A 36 -15.77 -3.96 9.32
N LYS A 37 -16.05 -4.79 10.31
CA LYS A 37 -15.90 -6.26 10.19
C LYS A 37 -17.19 -6.89 9.71
N GLY A 38 -17.11 -7.71 8.66
CA GLY A 38 -18.18 -8.59 8.24
C GLY A 38 -18.28 -9.87 9.08
N ARG A 39 -19.32 -10.66 8.85
CA ARG A 39 -19.46 -12.02 9.40
C ARG A 39 -19.23 -13.05 8.29
N LEU A 40 -18.37 -14.01 8.55
CA LEU A 40 -18.21 -15.16 7.65
C LEU A 40 -19.47 -16.04 7.68
N GLY A 41 -19.82 -16.61 6.54
CA GLY A 41 -20.85 -17.66 6.44
C GLY A 41 -22.27 -17.19 6.15
N SER A 42 -22.51 -15.92 5.86
CA SER A 42 -23.79 -15.45 5.32
C SER A 42 -23.60 -14.56 4.10
N ASN A 43 -24.53 -14.61 3.14
CA ASN A 43 -24.54 -13.71 1.98
C ASN A 43 -24.71 -12.24 2.38
N GLU A 44 -25.20 -12.00 3.58
CA GLU A 44 -25.42 -10.66 4.15
C GLU A 44 -24.26 -10.21 5.04
N GLY A 45 -23.32 -11.10 5.33
CA GLY A 45 -22.24 -10.86 6.30
C GLY A 45 -21.30 -9.72 5.98
N ALA A 46 -21.28 -9.26 4.73
CA ALA A 46 -20.50 -8.10 4.29
C ALA A 46 -21.34 -6.83 4.10
N ARG A 47 -22.64 -6.85 4.45
CA ARG A 47 -23.57 -5.73 4.17
C ARG A 47 -24.17 -5.14 5.44
N PHE A 48 -23.34 -5.00 6.48
CA PHE A 48 -23.78 -4.29 7.67
C PHE A 48 -23.97 -2.81 7.39
N PRO A 49 -24.97 -2.15 8.05
CA PRO A 49 -25.08 -0.70 8.00
C PRO A 49 -23.76 -0.03 8.40
N MET A 50 -23.49 1.12 7.80
CA MET A 50 -22.33 1.92 8.17
C MET A 50 -22.40 2.30 9.65
N GLU A 51 -21.34 2.08 10.40
CA GLU A 51 -21.20 2.58 11.76
C GLU A 51 -20.74 4.04 11.71
N TRP A 52 -21.64 4.95 12.06
CA TRP A 52 -21.38 6.40 12.02
C TRP A 52 -20.78 6.96 13.30
N ARG A 53 -20.70 6.15 14.35
CA ARG A 53 -20.08 6.57 15.61
C ARG A 53 -18.57 6.38 15.51
N GLU A 54 -17.84 7.50 15.45
CA GLU A 54 -16.37 7.52 15.24
C GLU A 54 -15.59 6.77 16.33
N GLU A 55 -16.16 6.62 17.52
CA GLU A 55 -15.59 5.85 18.66
C GLU A 55 -15.34 4.36 18.34
N TYR A 56 -16.05 3.82 17.34
CA TYR A 56 -15.90 2.45 16.86
C TYR A 56 -15.02 2.32 15.60
N TRP A 57 -14.54 3.43 15.07
CA TRP A 57 -13.74 3.42 13.87
C TRP A 57 -12.29 3.00 14.16
N ASP A 58 -11.75 2.23 13.24
CA ASP A 58 -10.32 1.97 13.20
C ASP A 58 -9.58 3.18 12.63
N MET A 59 -9.09 4.05 13.52
CA MET A 59 -8.44 5.30 13.14
C MET A 59 -7.11 5.09 12.41
N ASP A 60 -6.44 3.95 12.64
CA ASP A 60 -5.22 3.62 11.91
C ASP A 60 -5.55 3.19 10.46
N MET A 61 -6.63 2.43 10.25
CA MET A 61 -7.11 2.09 8.92
C MET A 61 -7.58 3.36 8.18
N LEU A 62 -8.32 4.25 8.86
CA LEU A 62 -8.75 5.52 8.27
C LEU A 62 -7.57 6.39 7.85
N SER A 63 -6.54 6.49 8.69
CA SER A 63 -5.30 7.22 8.39
C SER A 63 -4.59 6.64 7.16
N PHE A 64 -4.51 5.31 7.09
CA PHE A 64 -3.95 4.61 5.94
C PHE A 64 -4.71 4.95 4.65
N HIS A 65 -6.03 4.80 4.63
CA HIS A 65 -6.85 5.10 3.45
C HIS A 65 -6.77 6.58 3.04
N ARG A 66 -6.68 7.50 4.01
CA ARG A 66 -6.45 8.92 3.73
C ARG A 66 -5.11 9.17 3.04
N ALA A 67 -4.03 8.51 3.49
CA ALA A 67 -2.72 8.61 2.85
C ALA A 67 -2.76 8.06 1.41
N MET A 68 -3.33 6.88 1.20
CA MET A 68 -3.49 6.28 -0.12
C MET A 68 -4.35 7.15 -1.04
N GLY A 69 -5.48 7.66 -0.56
CA GLY A 69 -6.37 8.54 -1.31
C GLY A 69 -5.72 9.87 -1.67
N LYS A 70 -4.89 10.43 -0.78
CA LYS A 70 -4.10 11.64 -1.07
C LYS A 70 -3.08 11.39 -2.19
N ALA A 71 -2.32 10.30 -2.10
CA ALA A 71 -1.37 9.92 -3.14
C ALA A 71 -2.10 9.70 -4.48
N ARG A 72 -3.23 9.01 -4.49
CA ARG A 72 -4.00 8.68 -5.70
C ARG A 72 -4.57 9.91 -6.42
N LYS A 73 -4.76 11.03 -5.74
CA LYS A 73 -5.26 12.29 -6.33
C LYS A 73 -4.23 13.02 -7.18
N GLU A 74 -2.98 12.62 -7.17
CA GLU A 74 -1.96 13.24 -8.02
C GLU A 74 -2.27 13.00 -9.49
N LYS A 75 -2.38 14.08 -10.27
CA LYS A 75 -2.87 14.05 -11.66
C LYS A 75 -1.99 13.19 -12.56
N TRP A 76 -0.69 13.19 -12.33
CA TRP A 76 0.27 12.44 -13.13
C TRP A 76 0.05 10.92 -13.08
N LEU A 77 -0.54 10.39 -12.02
CA LEU A 77 -0.89 8.98 -11.93
C LEU A 77 -1.91 8.54 -13.00
N GLY A 78 -2.68 9.47 -13.55
CA GLY A 78 -3.64 9.18 -14.63
C GLY A 78 -2.97 8.71 -15.93
N TYR A 79 -1.73 9.15 -16.19
CA TYR A 79 -0.96 8.81 -17.40
C TYR A 79 0.38 8.14 -17.10
N ALA A 80 0.69 7.89 -15.85
CA ALA A 80 1.92 7.23 -15.44
C ALA A 80 2.02 5.82 -16.00
N SER A 81 3.22 5.43 -16.40
CA SER A 81 3.58 4.05 -16.65
C SER A 81 3.50 3.24 -15.37
N TYR A 82 3.44 1.92 -15.49
CA TYR A 82 3.50 1.04 -14.33
C TYR A 82 4.40 -0.17 -14.58
N ARG A 83 4.92 -0.70 -13.50
CA ARG A 83 5.73 -1.93 -13.49
C ARG A 83 5.44 -2.67 -12.17
N ILE A 84 5.35 -3.97 -12.24
CA ILE A 84 5.27 -4.84 -11.06
C ILE A 84 6.59 -5.62 -11.03
N GLU A 85 7.25 -5.59 -9.88
CA GLU A 85 8.49 -6.32 -9.66
C GLU A 85 8.30 -7.32 -8.54
N GLU A 86 8.58 -8.56 -8.82
CA GLU A 86 8.75 -9.59 -7.81
C GLU A 86 10.13 -9.41 -7.17
N VAL A 87 10.15 -9.21 -5.85
CA VAL A 87 11.39 -9.17 -5.08
C VAL A 87 11.78 -10.59 -4.69
N ASP A 88 10.82 -11.34 -4.16
CA ASP A 88 10.87 -12.75 -3.84
C ASP A 88 9.46 -13.28 -3.52
N GLU A 89 9.37 -14.54 -3.02
CA GLU A 89 8.09 -15.19 -2.67
C GLU A 89 7.24 -14.42 -1.64
N LYS A 90 7.85 -13.52 -0.85
CA LYS A 90 7.18 -12.79 0.24
C LYS A 90 7.04 -11.29 -0.01
N ALA A 91 7.68 -10.74 -1.04
CA ALA A 91 7.63 -9.32 -1.31
C ALA A 91 7.56 -9.01 -2.80
N PHE A 92 6.81 -7.96 -3.13
CA PHE A 92 6.73 -7.40 -4.46
C PHE A 92 6.55 -5.89 -4.41
N ALA A 93 6.84 -5.22 -5.50
CA ALA A 93 6.64 -3.80 -5.65
C ALA A 93 5.69 -3.48 -6.82
N VAL A 94 4.84 -2.47 -6.62
CA VAL A 94 4.09 -1.82 -7.69
C VAL A 94 4.65 -0.42 -7.89
N LEU A 95 5.18 -0.16 -9.07
CA LEU A 95 5.78 1.11 -9.43
C LEU A 95 4.85 1.87 -10.37
N ARG A 96 4.67 3.15 -10.11
CA ARG A 96 4.01 4.10 -11.02
C ARG A 96 4.99 5.23 -11.27
N PHE A 97 5.23 5.58 -12.53
CA PHE A 97 6.29 6.53 -12.83
C PHE A 97 6.06 7.30 -14.12
N THR A 98 6.66 8.47 -14.14
CA THR A 98 6.89 9.35 -15.29
C THR A 98 8.38 9.71 -15.32
N ASP A 99 8.79 10.57 -16.21
CA ASP A 99 10.17 11.09 -16.25
C ASP A 99 10.54 11.98 -15.06
N HIS A 100 9.55 12.42 -14.26
CA HIS A 100 9.72 13.42 -13.20
C HIS A 100 9.32 12.93 -11.82
N GLU A 101 8.36 12.02 -11.73
CA GLU A 101 7.79 11.56 -10.47
C GLU A 101 7.55 10.05 -10.51
N ALA A 102 7.72 9.40 -9.36
CA ALA A 102 7.40 8.01 -9.18
C ALA A 102 6.80 7.73 -7.81
N TYR A 103 5.93 6.72 -7.75
CA TYR A 103 5.57 6.01 -6.54
C TYR A 103 6.09 4.58 -6.59
N VAL A 104 6.65 4.13 -5.50
CA VAL A 104 7.04 2.74 -5.26
C VAL A 104 6.23 2.24 -4.06
N ALA A 105 5.24 1.40 -4.32
CA ALA A 105 4.51 0.68 -3.28
C ALA A 105 5.20 -0.67 -3.10
N LEU A 106 5.92 -0.85 -2.02
CA LEU A 106 6.63 -2.07 -1.69
C LEU A 106 5.86 -2.81 -0.60
N ILE A 107 5.43 -4.03 -0.92
CA ILE A 107 4.60 -4.87 -0.07
C ILE A 107 5.42 -6.04 0.45
N ASN A 108 5.57 -6.15 1.77
CA ASN A 108 6.22 -7.26 2.45
C ASN A 108 5.18 -8.09 3.21
N ARG A 109 5.14 -9.39 2.93
CA ARG A 109 4.30 -10.37 3.65
C ARG A 109 5.11 -11.26 4.59
N GLY A 110 6.39 -10.99 4.69
CA GLY A 110 7.35 -11.75 5.50
C GLY A 110 7.85 -10.99 6.71
N GLU A 111 8.98 -11.44 7.19
CA GLU A 111 9.68 -10.90 8.35
C GLU A 111 10.30 -9.53 8.06
N LYS A 112 10.80 -8.88 9.11
CA LYS A 112 11.63 -7.67 9.01
C LYS A 112 12.83 -7.93 8.11
N ARG A 113 13.10 -7.03 7.18
CA ARG A 113 14.17 -7.21 6.19
C ARG A 113 14.55 -5.92 5.48
N GLU A 114 15.65 -6.00 4.76
CA GLU A 114 16.07 -5.01 3.79
C GLU A 114 15.87 -5.56 2.37
N VAL A 115 15.49 -4.68 1.46
CA VAL A 115 15.26 -4.99 0.05
C VAL A 115 15.96 -3.95 -0.80
N LYS A 116 16.52 -4.41 -1.91
CA LYS A 116 17.09 -3.58 -2.97
C LYS A 116 16.26 -3.69 -4.23
N LEU A 117 15.86 -2.55 -4.76
CA LEU A 117 15.14 -2.45 -6.02
C LEU A 117 15.95 -1.69 -7.04
N ASP A 118 16.02 -2.19 -8.27
CA ASP A 118 16.57 -1.44 -9.39
C ASP A 118 15.62 -0.30 -9.76
N ILE A 119 16.11 0.93 -9.62
CA ILE A 119 15.39 2.15 -9.97
C ILE A 119 15.90 2.78 -11.28
N PHE A 120 16.54 1.99 -12.13
CA PHE A 120 16.94 2.46 -13.44
C PHE A 120 15.74 3.08 -14.19
N ALA A 121 15.94 4.26 -14.74
CA ALA A 121 14.94 5.08 -15.40
C ALA A 121 13.84 5.70 -14.48
N LEU A 122 13.94 5.57 -13.16
CA LEU A 122 13.07 6.32 -12.24
C LEU A 122 13.73 7.65 -11.84
N PRO A 123 12.95 8.70 -11.58
CA PRO A 123 13.44 9.92 -10.94
C PRO A 123 13.92 9.58 -9.52
N SER A 124 15.09 10.03 -9.13
CA SER A 124 15.72 9.60 -7.87
C SER A 124 16.48 10.69 -7.11
N ASP A 125 16.29 11.97 -7.48
CA ASP A 125 16.99 13.07 -6.80
C ASP A 125 16.48 13.25 -5.36
N ARG A 126 15.21 12.97 -5.14
CA ARG A 126 14.55 13.05 -3.84
C ARG A 126 13.71 11.81 -3.56
N VAL A 127 13.70 11.39 -2.31
CA VAL A 127 12.96 10.23 -1.80
C VAL A 127 12.24 10.59 -0.53
N GLU A 128 10.97 10.25 -0.42
CA GLU A 128 10.13 10.48 0.76
C GLU A 128 9.25 9.24 1.02
N ILE A 129 9.17 8.83 2.28
CA ILE A 129 8.19 7.84 2.71
C ILE A 129 6.86 8.53 2.95
N VAL A 130 5.88 8.23 2.10
CA VAL A 130 4.51 8.77 2.20
C VAL A 130 3.68 7.98 3.21
N TYR A 131 3.95 6.67 3.32
CA TYR A 131 3.32 5.79 4.30
C TYR A 131 4.28 4.64 4.66
N GLY A 132 4.26 4.24 5.93
CA GLY A 132 5.14 3.20 6.50
C GLY A 132 6.13 3.79 7.50
N LYS A 133 6.86 2.93 8.20
CA LYS A 133 7.79 3.29 9.29
C LYS A 133 9.25 3.00 8.98
N GLY A 134 9.51 2.27 7.89
CA GLY A 134 10.84 1.89 7.50
C GLY A 134 11.69 3.07 7.00
N GLU A 135 12.85 2.76 6.46
CA GLU A 135 13.74 3.72 5.84
C GLU A 135 13.88 3.44 4.34
N ALA A 136 14.04 4.49 3.56
CA ALA A 136 14.29 4.40 2.12
C ALA A 136 15.43 5.33 1.73
N LYS A 137 16.42 4.82 1.01
CA LYS A 137 17.58 5.58 0.54
C LYS A 137 17.94 5.15 -0.88
N THR A 138 18.35 6.09 -1.70
CA THR A 138 18.88 5.82 -3.04
C THR A 138 20.41 5.78 -3.01
N GLU A 139 20.98 4.77 -3.65
CA GLU A 139 22.42 4.63 -3.88
C GLU A 139 22.65 4.30 -5.34
N GLY A 140 23.06 5.30 -6.12
CA GLY A 140 23.22 5.15 -7.58
C GLY A 140 21.90 4.80 -8.26
N LYS A 141 21.77 3.56 -8.76
CA LYS A 141 20.56 3.06 -9.44
C LYS A 141 19.75 2.10 -8.59
N GLU A 142 20.04 2.02 -7.30
CA GLU A 142 19.34 1.16 -6.36
C GLU A 142 18.55 1.98 -5.34
N LEU A 143 17.36 1.51 -5.01
CA LEU A 143 16.57 1.95 -3.87
C LEU A 143 16.68 0.89 -2.78
N ASN A 144 17.35 1.23 -1.68
CA ASN A 144 17.47 0.40 -0.50
C ASN A 144 16.32 0.74 0.46
N VAL A 145 15.52 -0.26 0.83
CA VAL A 145 14.37 -0.09 1.74
C VAL A 145 14.47 -1.09 2.87
N SER A 146 14.42 -0.59 4.10
CA SER A 146 14.24 -1.42 5.29
C SER A 146 12.78 -1.32 5.77
N PHE A 147 12.20 -2.44 6.18
CA PHE A 147 10.85 -2.47 6.72
C PHE A 147 10.66 -3.56 7.77
N GLU A 148 9.68 -3.36 8.63
CA GLU A 148 9.32 -4.29 9.67
C GLU A 148 8.56 -5.52 9.12
N GLU A 149 8.30 -6.49 9.97
CA GLU A 149 7.50 -7.66 9.63
C GLU A 149 6.14 -7.24 9.06
N LYS A 150 5.77 -7.81 7.90
CA LYS A 150 4.49 -7.60 7.19
C LYS A 150 4.15 -6.14 6.89
N GLU A 151 5.14 -5.27 6.96
CA GLU A 151 4.95 -3.86 6.65
C GLU A 151 4.89 -3.62 5.15
N SER A 152 4.05 -2.67 4.75
CA SER A 152 4.03 -2.14 3.39
C SER A 152 4.34 -0.66 3.41
N ILE A 153 5.19 -0.21 2.48
CA ILE A 153 5.70 1.15 2.42
C ILE A 153 5.35 1.77 1.08
N LEU A 154 4.81 3.00 1.12
CA LEU A 154 4.64 3.82 -0.07
C LEU A 154 5.71 4.90 -0.08
N ILE A 155 6.54 4.89 -1.12
CA ILE A 155 7.65 5.79 -1.32
C ILE A 155 7.33 6.69 -2.51
N LYS A 156 7.50 8.00 -2.36
CA LYS A 156 7.50 8.97 -3.45
C LYS A 156 8.93 9.32 -3.83
N MET A 157 9.19 9.39 -5.11
CA MET A 157 10.47 9.80 -5.68
C MET A 157 10.24 10.86 -6.75
N TRP A 158 11.15 11.84 -6.86
CA TRP A 158 11.04 12.88 -7.88
C TRP A 158 12.39 13.55 -8.17
N LYS A 159 12.43 14.30 -9.29
CA LYS A 159 13.54 15.18 -9.70
C LYS A 159 13.40 16.59 -9.11
#